data_e5ca1e00526bdbf413e33e8ade4dbca5
#
_entry.id   e5ca1e00526bdbf413e33e8ade4dbca5
#
_cell.length_a   1.000
_cell.length_b   1.000
_cell.length_c   1.000
_cell.angle_alpha   90.00
_cell.angle_beta   90.00
_cell.angle_gamma   90.00
#
_symmetry.space_group_name_H-M   'P 1'
#
loop_
_entity.id
_entity.type
_entity.pdbx_description
1 polymer ?
#
loop_
_entity_poly.entity_id
_entity_poly.type
_entity_poly.pdbx_seq_one_letter_code
_entity_poly.pdbx_strand_id
1 'polypeptide(L)'
;MLKYTVKRLAQSLVTILLIATIVFLLMRCLPTDYYFTEEQLMKFTEEQKYAALEAAGLTDPIGTQLLHFYNDLFHLDFGTSRRIQNGATVVKVIGKKFGVSMRLGLISAGISLVVGVLMGIIQTAFKDKLLDWIGTAYTVFVNAVPSLVSYSLVLVFGSKYLGFPTLYSTRNVGPSSVLPIVCLSLASIAGYALWTRRYMVDELTRDYIKLARVKGLSSSEIMFKHVLRNAMVPMVQYIPQSILLTVGGSLLMERFFSVPGMGPLLTDAIQRYDLNVVQTLVIFYAVLGIAGVFLGDVLMMVIDPRITLTGKEAAR
;
A
#
# COMPACT_ATOMS: atom_id res chain seq x y z
N MET A 1 -6.69 -23.52 13.04
CA MET A 1 -5.72 -22.51 12.66
C MET A 1 -4.84 -22.94 11.48
N LEU A 2 -3.97 -23.97 11.62
CA LEU A 2 -3.03 -24.37 10.56
C LEU A 2 -3.70 -24.63 9.19
N LYS A 3 -4.77 -25.43 9.14
CA LYS A 3 -5.51 -25.73 7.90
C LYS A 3 -6.03 -24.49 7.19
N TYR A 4 -6.49 -23.49 7.95
CA TYR A 4 -6.98 -22.22 7.41
C TYR A 4 -5.81 -21.40 6.87
N THR A 5 -4.73 -21.24 7.64
CA THR A 5 -3.54 -20.48 7.21
C THR A 5 -2.94 -21.05 5.93
N VAL A 6 -2.82 -22.40 5.86
CA VAL A 6 -2.34 -23.07 4.63
C VAL A 6 -3.29 -22.83 3.45
N LYS A 7 -4.61 -22.91 3.66
CA LYS A 7 -5.58 -22.60 2.61
C LYS A 7 -5.47 -21.15 2.12
N ARG A 8 -5.33 -20.18 3.05
CA ARG A 8 -5.16 -18.77 2.72
C ARG A 8 -3.84 -18.51 1.99
N LEU A 9 -2.76 -19.13 2.43
CA LEU A 9 -1.47 -19.03 1.75
C LEU A 9 -1.56 -19.57 0.32
N ALA A 10 -2.19 -20.72 0.11
CA ALA A 10 -2.40 -21.29 -1.21
C ALA A 10 -3.25 -20.36 -2.10
N GLN A 11 -4.33 -19.79 -1.56
CA GLN A 11 -5.14 -18.81 -2.29
C GLN A 11 -4.33 -17.57 -2.66
N SER A 12 -3.52 -17.04 -1.73
CA SER A 12 -2.62 -15.89 -1.97
C SER A 12 -1.62 -16.18 -3.09
N LEU A 13 -0.99 -17.36 -3.07
CA LEU A 13 -0.06 -17.78 -4.13
C LEU A 13 -0.74 -17.89 -5.49
N VAL A 14 -1.91 -18.53 -5.54
CA VAL A 14 -2.70 -18.62 -6.80
C VAL A 14 -3.03 -17.23 -7.33
N THR A 15 -3.42 -16.30 -6.44
CA THR A 15 -3.75 -14.93 -6.86
C THR A 15 -2.51 -14.20 -7.40
N ILE A 16 -1.34 -14.35 -6.75
CA ILE A 16 -0.08 -13.76 -7.23
C ILE A 16 0.29 -14.32 -8.62
N LEU A 17 0.22 -15.64 -8.79
CA LEU A 17 0.50 -16.28 -10.07
C LEU A 17 -0.46 -15.82 -11.18
N LEU A 18 -1.75 -15.69 -10.85
CA LEU A 18 -2.75 -15.18 -11.79
C LEU A 18 -2.44 -13.74 -12.21
N ILE A 19 -2.12 -12.86 -11.26
CA ILE A 19 -1.73 -11.47 -11.56
C ILE A 19 -0.45 -11.45 -12.40
N ALA A 20 0.56 -12.25 -12.04
CA ALA A 20 1.81 -12.36 -12.78
C ALA A 20 1.57 -12.81 -14.24
N THR A 21 0.67 -13.80 -14.44
CA THR A 21 0.27 -14.26 -15.77
C THR A 21 -0.41 -13.15 -16.58
N ILE A 22 -1.38 -12.45 -15.96
CA ILE A 22 -2.09 -11.35 -16.64
C ILE A 22 -1.10 -10.26 -17.06
N VAL A 23 -0.21 -9.86 -16.15
CA VAL A 23 0.80 -8.83 -16.43
C VAL A 23 1.74 -9.28 -17.53
N PHE A 24 2.20 -10.54 -17.51
CA PHE A 24 3.00 -11.12 -18.57
C PHE A 24 2.28 -11.04 -19.92
N LEU A 25 1.02 -11.50 -20.00
CA LEU A 25 0.23 -11.47 -21.24
C LEU A 25 0.04 -10.04 -21.76
N LEU A 26 -0.28 -9.08 -20.87
CA LEU A 26 -0.42 -7.69 -21.24
C LEU A 26 0.88 -7.11 -21.82
N MET A 27 2.03 -7.46 -21.25
CA MET A 27 3.32 -7.03 -21.79
C MET A 27 3.59 -7.61 -23.20
N ARG A 28 3.10 -8.82 -23.50
CA ARG A 28 3.23 -9.44 -24.84
C ARG A 28 2.28 -8.83 -25.87
N CYS A 29 1.24 -8.12 -25.46
CA CYS A 29 0.37 -7.36 -26.37
C CYS A 29 0.98 -6.04 -26.82
N LEU A 30 2.10 -5.60 -26.23
CA LEU A 30 2.77 -4.36 -26.58
C LEU A 30 3.61 -4.51 -27.84
N PRO A 31 3.84 -3.40 -28.61
CA PRO A 31 4.73 -3.41 -29.77
C PRO A 31 6.13 -3.93 -29.44
N THR A 32 6.71 -4.68 -30.36
CA THR A 32 8.04 -5.28 -30.21
C THR A 32 9.15 -4.25 -30.02
N ASP A 33 8.97 -3.03 -30.51
CA ASP A 33 9.93 -1.93 -30.34
C ASP A 33 10.20 -1.58 -28.87
N TYR A 34 9.28 -1.88 -27.95
CA TYR A 34 9.46 -1.62 -26.52
C TYR A 34 10.46 -2.57 -25.85
N TYR A 35 10.85 -3.66 -26.53
CA TYR A 35 11.90 -4.57 -26.07
C TYR A 35 13.32 -4.09 -26.38
N PHE A 36 13.48 -3.01 -27.16
CA PHE A 36 14.77 -2.44 -27.54
C PHE A 36 15.05 -1.14 -26.78
N THR A 37 16.34 -0.82 -26.61
CA THR A 37 16.77 0.51 -26.18
C THR A 37 16.59 1.51 -27.32
N GLU A 38 16.56 2.81 -27.03
CA GLU A 38 16.48 3.85 -28.06
C GLU A 38 17.65 3.79 -29.03
N GLU A 39 18.87 3.46 -28.56
CA GLU A 39 20.05 3.29 -29.37
C GLU A 39 19.92 2.09 -30.31
N GLN A 40 19.39 0.97 -29.85
CA GLN A 40 19.13 -0.21 -30.66
C GLN A 40 18.09 0.06 -31.77
N LEU A 41 17.02 0.79 -31.42
CA LEU A 41 16.01 1.17 -32.41
C LEU A 41 16.56 2.02 -33.55
N MET A 42 17.56 2.89 -33.27
CA MET A 42 18.19 3.74 -34.27
C MET A 42 19.24 3.01 -35.12
N LYS A 43 19.90 2.00 -34.56
CA LYS A 43 21.04 1.33 -35.18
C LYS A 43 20.71 -0.01 -35.84
N PHE A 44 19.70 -0.72 -35.37
CA PHE A 44 19.38 -2.06 -35.81
C PHE A 44 18.54 -2.05 -37.08
N THR A 45 18.94 -2.88 -38.03
CA THR A 45 18.08 -3.25 -39.16
C THR A 45 16.95 -4.16 -38.71
N GLU A 46 15.89 -4.33 -39.51
CA GLU A 46 14.76 -5.21 -39.17
C GLU A 46 15.23 -6.67 -38.98
N GLU A 47 16.21 -7.14 -39.72
CA GLU A 47 16.83 -8.47 -39.57
C GLU A 47 17.53 -8.59 -38.21
N GLN A 48 18.28 -7.55 -37.80
CA GLN A 48 18.96 -7.51 -36.51
C GLN A 48 17.96 -7.45 -35.35
N LYS A 49 16.86 -6.69 -35.51
CA LYS A 49 15.76 -6.68 -34.52
C LYS A 49 15.14 -8.07 -34.38
N TYR A 50 14.82 -8.72 -35.51
CA TYR A 50 14.26 -10.07 -35.48
C TYR A 50 15.19 -11.07 -34.82
N ALA A 51 16.47 -11.09 -35.17
CA ALA A 51 17.46 -11.96 -34.54
C ALA A 51 17.61 -11.70 -33.02
N ALA A 52 17.53 -10.44 -32.61
CA ALA A 52 17.57 -10.09 -31.19
C ALA A 52 16.30 -10.52 -30.42
N LEU A 53 15.12 -10.47 -31.04
CA LEU A 53 13.87 -11.00 -30.46
C LEU A 53 13.94 -12.53 -30.36
N GLU A 54 14.44 -13.21 -31.38
CA GLU A 54 14.62 -14.65 -31.40
C GLU A 54 15.63 -15.10 -30.33
N ALA A 55 16.77 -14.44 -30.21
CA ALA A 55 17.76 -14.70 -29.16
C ALA A 55 17.23 -14.45 -27.76
N ALA A 56 16.23 -13.57 -27.59
CA ALA A 56 15.54 -13.32 -26.32
C ALA A 56 14.34 -14.26 -26.10
N GLY A 57 14.08 -15.23 -26.99
CA GLY A 57 12.95 -16.15 -26.91
C GLY A 57 11.57 -15.48 -27.08
N LEU A 58 11.53 -14.29 -27.65
CA LEU A 58 10.28 -13.51 -27.82
C LEU A 58 9.48 -13.92 -29.06
N THR A 59 10.09 -14.73 -29.93
CA THR A 59 9.46 -15.36 -31.11
C THR A 59 8.90 -16.74 -30.82
N ASP A 60 9.23 -17.32 -29.63
CA ASP A 60 8.75 -18.63 -29.22
C ASP A 60 7.23 -18.63 -29.00
N PRO A 61 6.58 -19.80 -29.01
CA PRO A 61 5.18 -19.94 -28.61
C PRO A 61 4.95 -19.35 -27.23
N ILE A 62 3.81 -18.66 -27.04
CA ILE A 62 3.52 -17.91 -25.82
C ILE A 62 3.55 -18.77 -24.53
N GLY A 63 3.24 -20.08 -24.67
CA GLY A 63 3.36 -21.04 -23.58
C GLY A 63 4.79 -21.28 -23.12
N THR A 64 5.74 -21.38 -24.06
CA THR A 64 7.18 -21.51 -23.77
C THR A 64 7.71 -20.25 -23.09
N GLN A 65 7.35 -19.07 -23.62
CA GLN A 65 7.71 -17.81 -22.99
C GLN A 65 7.16 -17.66 -21.57
N LEU A 66 5.94 -18.13 -21.33
CA LEU A 66 5.32 -18.13 -19.98
C LEU A 66 6.07 -19.06 -19.01
N LEU A 67 6.51 -20.24 -19.49
CA LEU A 67 7.32 -21.16 -18.68
C LEU A 67 8.67 -20.56 -18.32
N HIS A 68 9.36 -19.91 -19.26
CA HIS A 68 10.59 -19.17 -18.98
C HIS A 68 10.36 -18.06 -17.97
N PHE A 69 9.31 -17.26 -18.15
CA PHE A 69 8.95 -16.19 -17.21
C PHE A 69 8.72 -16.73 -15.78
N TYR A 70 8.00 -17.85 -15.61
CA TYR A 70 7.83 -18.44 -14.30
C TYR A 70 9.13 -18.99 -13.72
N ASN A 71 9.98 -19.60 -14.54
CA ASN A 71 11.30 -20.04 -14.11
C ASN A 71 12.12 -18.87 -13.57
N ASP A 72 12.17 -17.75 -14.28
CA ASP A 72 12.88 -16.54 -13.87
C ASP A 72 12.27 -15.94 -12.60
N LEU A 73 10.93 -15.89 -12.53
CA LEU A 73 10.20 -15.41 -11.34
C LEU A 73 10.52 -16.22 -10.09
N PHE A 74 10.57 -17.55 -10.18
CA PHE A 74 10.92 -18.43 -9.06
C PHE A 74 12.39 -18.33 -8.64
N HIS A 75 13.28 -17.96 -9.56
CA HIS A 75 14.68 -17.66 -9.26
C HIS A 75 14.92 -16.20 -8.85
N LEU A 76 13.85 -15.39 -8.74
CA LEU A 76 13.90 -13.94 -8.46
C LEU A 76 14.77 -13.16 -9.46
N ASP A 77 14.85 -13.66 -10.68
CA ASP A 77 15.46 -12.96 -11.81
C ASP A 77 14.40 -12.11 -12.54
N PHE A 78 14.47 -10.83 -12.34
CA PHE A 78 13.59 -9.86 -12.98
C PHE A 78 14.27 -9.16 -14.18
N GLY A 79 15.40 -9.66 -14.61
CA GLY A 79 16.18 -9.11 -15.70
C GLY A 79 16.82 -7.75 -15.37
N THR A 80 17.14 -7.02 -16.45
CA THR A 80 17.79 -5.71 -16.39
C THR A 80 16.88 -4.60 -16.89
N SER A 81 17.02 -3.41 -16.32
CA SER A 81 16.40 -2.19 -16.83
C SER A 81 17.04 -1.79 -18.16
N ARG A 82 16.21 -1.48 -19.15
CA ARG A 82 16.66 -1.13 -20.49
C ARG A 82 16.62 0.38 -20.77
N ARG A 83 15.76 1.12 -20.06
CA ARG A 83 15.49 2.54 -20.36
C ARG A 83 15.59 3.47 -19.14
N ILE A 84 15.36 3.00 -17.93
CA ILE A 84 15.51 3.80 -16.71
C ILE A 84 16.98 3.87 -16.30
N GLN A 85 17.63 2.71 -16.20
CA GLN A 85 19.05 2.60 -15.86
C GLN A 85 19.65 1.42 -16.66
N ASN A 86 20.01 1.67 -17.93
CA ASN A 86 20.45 0.65 -18.86
C ASN A 86 21.51 -0.26 -18.26
N GLY A 87 21.29 -1.58 -18.34
CA GLY A 87 22.19 -2.63 -17.85
C GLY A 87 22.15 -2.89 -16.34
N ALA A 88 21.45 -2.06 -15.53
CA ALA A 88 21.30 -2.34 -14.11
C ALA A 88 20.21 -3.41 -13.86
N THR A 89 20.43 -4.32 -12.90
CA THR A 89 19.39 -5.27 -12.51
C THR A 89 18.18 -4.54 -11.96
N VAL A 90 16.96 -5.02 -12.31
CA VAL A 90 15.70 -4.40 -11.88
C VAL A 90 15.60 -4.36 -10.36
N VAL A 91 16.08 -5.42 -9.67
CA VAL A 91 16.12 -5.48 -8.20
C VAL A 91 16.93 -4.32 -7.61
N LYS A 92 18.08 -3.97 -8.20
CA LYS A 92 18.93 -2.86 -7.74
C LYS A 92 18.25 -1.50 -7.96
N VAL A 93 17.57 -1.34 -9.09
CA VAL A 93 16.82 -0.11 -9.43
C VAL A 93 15.68 0.10 -8.43
N ILE A 94 14.87 -0.93 -8.19
CA ILE A 94 13.75 -0.91 -7.26
C ILE A 94 14.24 -0.73 -5.81
N GLY A 95 15.23 -1.49 -5.37
CA GLY A 95 15.71 -1.50 -3.99
C GLY A 95 16.16 -0.12 -3.49
N LYS A 96 16.85 0.66 -4.35
CA LYS A 96 17.25 2.03 -4.03
C LYS A 96 16.04 2.95 -3.80
N LYS A 97 15.00 2.81 -4.61
CA LYS A 97 13.78 3.62 -4.56
C LYS A 97 12.86 3.19 -3.43
N PHE A 98 12.74 1.87 -3.24
CA PHE A 98 11.94 1.28 -2.17
C PHE A 98 12.41 1.72 -0.78
N GLY A 99 13.71 1.79 -0.52
CA GLY A 99 14.23 2.26 0.77
C GLY A 99 13.77 3.66 1.15
N VAL A 100 13.63 4.57 0.19
CA VAL A 100 13.11 5.93 0.42
C VAL A 100 11.62 5.90 0.75
N SER A 101 10.81 5.23 -0.09
CA SER A 101 9.36 5.09 0.13
C SER A 101 9.05 4.37 1.44
N MET A 102 9.79 3.29 1.75
CA MET A 102 9.63 2.51 2.98
C MET A 102 9.86 3.37 4.23
N ARG A 103 10.91 4.19 4.24
CA ARG A 103 11.18 5.08 5.37
C ARG A 103 10.04 6.06 5.62
N LEU A 104 9.60 6.77 4.57
CA LEU A 104 8.49 7.74 4.68
C LEU A 104 7.19 7.03 5.04
N GLY A 105 6.93 5.88 4.41
CA GLY A 105 5.73 5.08 4.61
C GLY A 105 5.62 4.52 6.02
N LEU A 106 6.70 3.97 6.60
CA LEU A 106 6.69 3.43 7.98
C LEU A 106 6.43 4.53 9.02
N ILE A 107 7.10 5.68 8.88
CA ILE A 107 6.89 6.81 9.81
C ILE A 107 5.45 7.31 9.70
N SER A 108 4.96 7.51 8.46
CA SER A 108 3.59 7.94 8.22
C SER A 108 2.56 6.94 8.73
N ALA A 109 2.76 5.64 8.50
CA ALA A 109 1.86 4.59 8.97
C ALA A 109 1.80 4.54 10.50
N GLY A 110 2.95 4.67 11.18
CA GLY A 110 3.01 4.73 12.65
C GLY A 110 2.25 5.94 13.21
N ILE A 111 2.50 7.13 12.66
CA ILE A 111 1.78 8.36 13.05
C ILE A 111 0.28 8.19 12.78
N SER A 112 -0.08 7.70 11.61
CA SER A 112 -1.48 7.55 11.21
C SER A 112 -2.25 6.59 12.11
N LEU A 113 -1.63 5.46 12.45
CA LEU A 113 -2.25 4.48 13.34
C LEU A 113 -2.51 5.07 14.72
N VAL A 114 -1.48 5.68 15.33
CA VAL A 114 -1.60 6.25 16.67
C VAL A 114 -2.60 7.41 16.70
N VAL A 115 -2.40 8.41 15.81
CA VAL A 115 -3.24 9.61 15.81
C VAL A 115 -4.68 9.29 15.39
N GLY A 116 -4.86 8.45 14.36
CA GLY A 116 -6.19 8.09 13.86
C GLY A 116 -6.99 7.27 14.86
N VAL A 117 -6.38 6.27 15.52
CA VAL A 117 -7.06 5.48 16.56
C VAL A 117 -7.40 6.36 17.75
N LEU A 118 -6.47 7.19 18.26
CA LEU A 118 -6.74 8.12 19.35
C LEU A 118 -7.89 9.09 19.03
N MET A 119 -7.89 9.63 17.82
CA MET A 119 -8.95 10.52 17.35
C MET A 119 -10.31 9.80 17.32
N GLY A 120 -10.37 8.56 16.82
CA GLY A 120 -11.61 7.76 16.84
C GLY A 120 -12.10 7.42 18.24
N ILE A 121 -11.19 7.15 19.20
CA ILE A 121 -11.51 6.97 20.62
C ILE A 121 -12.12 8.25 21.20
N ILE A 122 -11.48 9.41 20.97
CA ILE A 122 -11.96 10.71 21.45
C ILE A 122 -13.34 11.02 20.86
N GLN A 123 -13.53 10.84 19.56
CA GLN A 123 -14.82 11.03 18.90
C GLN A 123 -15.91 10.15 19.52
N THR A 124 -15.59 8.89 19.85
CA THR A 124 -16.55 7.97 20.49
C THR A 124 -16.86 8.38 21.93
N ALA A 125 -15.84 8.78 22.71
CA ALA A 125 -16.01 9.22 24.09
C ALA A 125 -16.85 10.50 24.19
N PHE A 126 -16.73 11.37 23.20
CA PHE A 126 -17.48 12.65 23.13
C PHE A 126 -18.52 12.63 22.00
N LYS A 127 -19.13 11.45 21.77
CA LYS A 127 -20.16 11.26 20.74
C LYS A 127 -21.22 12.35 20.79
N ASP A 128 -21.56 12.89 19.62
CA ASP A 128 -22.54 13.97 19.41
C ASP A 128 -22.17 15.32 20.07
N LYS A 129 -20.89 15.49 20.51
CA LYS A 129 -20.35 16.74 21.07
C LYS A 129 -19.32 17.37 20.14
N LEU A 130 -18.80 18.55 20.50
CA LEU A 130 -17.88 19.36 19.70
C LEU A 130 -16.67 18.57 19.17
N LEU A 131 -16.01 17.74 20.01
CA LEU A 131 -14.84 16.96 19.59
C LEU A 131 -15.19 15.90 18.55
N ASP A 132 -16.38 15.31 18.63
CA ASP A 132 -16.87 14.39 17.59
C ASP A 132 -17.13 15.12 16.27
N TRP A 133 -17.74 16.31 16.33
CA TRP A 133 -17.97 17.13 15.13
C TRP A 133 -16.68 17.59 14.47
N ILE A 134 -15.67 18.01 15.24
CA ILE A 134 -14.34 18.39 14.70
C ILE A 134 -13.69 17.21 14.00
N GLY A 135 -13.67 16.04 14.62
CA GLY A 135 -13.07 14.84 14.00
C GLY A 135 -13.84 14.37 12.77
N THR A 136 -15.17 14.48 12.79
CA THR A 136 -16.01 14.17 11.63
C THR A 136 -15.75 15.18 10.49
N ALA A 137 -15.67 16.47 10.79
CA ALA A 137 -15.34 17.51 9.81
C ALA A 137 -13.99 17.27 9.16
N TYR A 138 -12.95 16.91 9.94
CA TYR A 138 -11.65 16.51 9.41
C TYR A 138 -11.75 15.31 8.46
N THR A 139 -12.44 14.25 8.87
CA THR A 139 -12.60 13.03 8.06
C THR A 139 -13.34 13.32 6.76
N VAL A 140 -14.42 14.11 6.83
CA VAL A 140 -15.18 14.53 5.64
C VAL A 140 -14.32 15.41 4.74
N PHE A 141 -13.61 16.40 5.29
CA PHE A 141 -12.74 17.27 4.52
C PHE A 141 -11.67 16.48 3.76
N VAL A 142 -10.93 15.61 4.46
CA VAL A 142 -9.83 14.83 3.82
C VAL A 142 -10.34 13.89 2.74
N ASN A 143 -11.54 13.32 2.90
CA ASN A 143 -12.12 12.41 1.90
C ASN A 143 -12.81 13.14 0.74
N ALA A 144 -13.31 14.36 0.95
CA ALA A 144 -14.01 15.12 -0.08
C ALA A 144 -13.07 15.97 -0.95
N VAL A 145 -11.97 16.47 -0.37
CA VAL A 145 -11.02 17.34 -1.07
C VAL A 145 -10.01 16.50 -1.86
N PRO A 146 -9.77 16.79 -3.15
CA PRO A 146 -8.74 16.11 -3.92
C PRO A 146 -7.37 16.17 -3.23
N SER A 147 -6.66 15.03 -3.17
CA SER A 147 -5.39 14.90 -2.42
C SER A 147 -4.35 15.97 -2.79
N LEU A 148 -4.24 16.33 -4.08
CA LEU A 148 -3.29 17.38 -4.53
C LEU A 148 -3.61 18.74 -3.94
N VAL A 149 -4.89 19.07 -3.73
CA VAL A 149 -5.31 20.32 -3.07
C VAL A 149 -4.91 20.30 -1.60
N SER A 150 -5.17 19.19 -0.91
CA SER A 150 -4.75 19.00 0.49
C SER A 150 -3.23 19.10 0.64
N TYR A 151 -2.46 18.50 -0.30
CA TYR A 151 -0.99 18.60 -0.31
C TYR A 151 -0.52 20.02 -0.54
N SER A 152 -1.18 20.78 -1.43
CA SER A 152 -0.88 22.19 -1.69
C SER A 152 -1.13 23.05 -0.44
N LEU A 153 -2.21 22.81 0.29
CA LEU A 153 -2.48 23.50 1.55
C LEU A 153 -1.38 23.22 2.58
N VAL A 154 -1.04 21.94 2.78
CA VAL A 154 0.05 21.54 3.71
C VAL A 154 1.38 22.17 3.30
N LEU A 155 1.69 22.19 1.99
CA LEU A 155 2.91 22.80 1.47
C LEU A 155 2.96 24.29 1.77
N VAL A 156 1.90 25.03 1.43
CA VAL A 156 1.85 26.49 1.64
C VAL A 156 1.96 26.84 3.12
N PHE A 157 1.16 26.21 3.97
CA PHE A 157 1.20 26.47 5.42
C PHE A 157 2.52 26.03 6.04
N GLY A 158 3.00 24.84 5.70
CA GLY A 158 4.21 24.27 6.26
C GLY A 158 5.48 25.02 5.85
N SER A 159 5.56 25.49 4.59
CA SER A 159 6.74 26.21 4.13
C SER A 159 6.71 27.68 4.55
N LYS A 160 5.56 28.36 4.40
CA LYS A 160 5.46 29.80 4.67
C LYS A 160 5.49 30.15 6.16
N TYR A 161 4.82 29.36 7.00
CA TYR A 161 4.67 29.69 8.43
C TYR A 161 5.57 28.86 9.35
N LEU A 162 5.96 27.64 8.95
CA LEU A 162 6.79 26.75 9.76
C LEU A 162 8.23 26.60 9.21
N GLY A 163 8.51 27.15 8.01
CA GLY A 163 9.85 27.16 7.42
C GLY A 163 10.33 25.80 6.89
N PHE A 164 9.46 24.82 6.71
CA PHE A 164 9.85 23.52 6.15
C PHE A 164 10.16 23.62 4.65
N PRO A 165 11.14 22.82 4.16
CA PRO A 165 11.47 22.75 2.73
C PRO A 165 10.26 22.34 1.88
N THR A 166 10.10 22.98 0.72
CA THR A 166 9.01 22.71 -0.24
C THR A 166 9.21 21.39 -1.00
N LEU A 167 10.45 20.98 -1.20
CA LEU A 167 10.81 19.76 -1.91
C LEU A 167 11.65 18.83 -1.04
N TYR A 168 11.56 17.55 -1.29
CA TYR A 168 12.39 16.54 -0.64
C TYR A 168 13.87 16.71 -1.07
N SER A 169 14.77 16.58 -0.13
CA SER A 169 16.22 16.66 -0.37
C SER A 169 16.95 15.51 0.28
N THR A 170 17.75 14.81 -0.49
CA THR A 170 18.62 13.73 0.00
C THR A 170 19.79 14.23 0.87
N ARG A 171 20.12 15.54 0.79
CA ARG A 171 21.14 16.17 1.62
C ARG A 171 20.58 16.65 2.96
N ASN A 172 19.28 16.97 3.03
CA ASN A 172 18.60 17.44 4.23
C ASN A 172 17.32 16.62 4.47
N VAL A 173 17.50 15.32 4.69
CA VAL A 173 16.39 14.35 4.72
C VAL A 173 15.40 14.63 5.85
N GLY A 174 15.87 14.98 7.06
CA GLY A 174 15.00 15.18 8.23
C GLY A 174 13.91 16.23 7.96
N PRO A 175 14.27 17.53 7.88
CA PRO A 175 13.31 18.61 7.64
C PRO A 175 12.51 18.46 6.35
N SER A 176 13.13 17.97 5.25
CA SER A 176 12.44 17.82 3.96
C SER A 176 11.48 16.64 3.89
N SER A 177 11.51 15.73 4.86
CA SER A 177 10.57 14.62 4.98
C SER A 177 9.28 14.99 5.71
N VAL A 178 9.25 16.09 6.48
CA VAL A 178 8.13 16.43 7.36
C VAL A 178 6.83 16.62 6.58
N LEU A 179 6.83 17.50 5.58
CA LEU A 179 5.62 17.78 4.78
C LEU A 179 5.16 16.54 3.98
N PRO A 180 6.03 15.78 3.30
CA PRO A 180 5.70 14.48 2.72
C PRO A 180 5.02 13.52 3.70
N ILE A 181 5.58 13.36 4.91
CA ILE A 181 5.02 12.45 5.93
C ILE A 181 3.64 12.94 6.39
N VAL A 182 3.47 14.22 6.65
CA VAL A 182 2.17 14.81 7.01
C VAL A 182 1.15 14.53 5.91
N CYS A 183 1.48 14.83 4.65
CA CYS A 183 0.58 14.60 3.52
C CYS A 183 0.19 13.13 3.36
N LEU A 184 1.16 12.23 3.50
CA LEU A 184 0.92 10.78 3.41
C LEU A 184 0.05 10.27 4.57
N SER A 185 0.13 10.92 5.73
CA SER A 185 -0.64 10.54 6.93
C SER A 185 -2.10 11.00 6.90
N LEU A 186 -2.45 12.08 6.20
CA LEU A 186 -3.79 12.69 6.27
C LEU A 186 -4.92 11.67 6.03
N ALA A 187 -4.89 11.00 4.88
CA ALA A 187 -5.96 10.06 4.51
C ALA A 187 -5.99 8.83 5.42
N SER A 188 -4.83 8.35 5.84
CA SER A 188 -4.73 7.20 6.74
C SER A 188 -5.23 7.52 8.15
N ILE A 189 -4.94 8.73 8.69
CA ILE A 189 -5.50 9.21 9.96
C ILE A 189 -7.02 9.26 9.87
N ALA A 190 -7.57 9.86 8.79
CA ALA A 190 -9.01 9.95 8.58
C ALA A 190 -9.66 8.55 8.52
N GLY A 191 -9.03 7.61 7.81
CA GLY A 191 -9.49 6.22 7.72
C GLY A 191 -9.49 5.51 9.08
N TYR A 192 -8.38 5.56 9.82
CA TYR A 192 -8.31 4.94 11.15
C TYR A 192 -9.30 5.57 12.15
N ALA A 193 -9.45 6.90 12.13
CA ALA A 193 -10.42 7.60 12.99
C ALA A 193 -11.86 7.18 12.67
N LEU A 194 -12.22 7.17 11.39
CA LEU A 194 -13.56 6.78 10.92
C LEU A 194 -13.93 5.37 11.36
N TRP A 195 -13.05 4.39 11.09
CA TRP A 195 -13.34 3.00 11.40
C TRP A 195 -13.30 2.71 12.89
N THR A 196 -12.34 3.30 13.64
CA THR A 196 -12.29 3.18 15.09
C THR A 196 -13.57 3.72 15.74
N ARG A 197 -13.98 4.94 15.36
CA ARG A 197 -15.24 5.52 15.84
C ARG A 197 -16.44 4.64 15.51
N ARG A 198 -16.55 4.18 14.27
CA ARG A 198 -17.67 3.33 13.83
C ARG A 198 -17.77 2.07 14.65
N TYR A 199 -16.70 1.28 14.74
CA TYR A 199 -16.72 0.02 15.48
C TYR A 199 -16.93 0.23 16.98
N MET A 200 -16.35 1.28 17.56
CA MET A 200 -16.56 1.57 18.98
C MET A 200 -18.00 2.02 19.28
N VAL A 201 -18.63 2.82 18.40
CA VAL A 201 -20.03 3.22 18.55
C VAL A 201 -20.97 2.00 18.43
N ASP A 202 -20.70 1.11 17.47
CA ASP A 202 -21.46 -0.12 17.29
C ASP A 202 -21.34 -1.02 18.56
N GLU A 203 -20.15 -1.13 19.14
CA GLU A 203 -19.91 -1.91 20.36
C GLU A 203 -20.62 -1.31 21.60
N LEU A 204 -20.73 0.02 21.70
CA LEU A 204 -21.42 0.68 22.81
C LEU A 204 -22.90 0.31 22.93
N THR A 205 -23.53 -0.17 21.85
CA THR A 205 -24.93 -0.56 21.79
C THR A 205 -25.20 -2.00 22.26
N ARG A 206 -24.13 -2.82 22.44
CA ARG A 206 -24.23 -4.24 22.78
C ARG A 206 -24.77 -4.47 24.22
N ASP A 207 -25.51 -5.56 24.40
CA ASP A 207 -26.17 -5.86 25.72
C ASP A 207 -25.16 -6.12 26.82
N TYR A 208 -23.99 -6.68 26.54
CA TYR A 208 -22.95 -6.87 27.55
C TYR A 208 -22.41 -5.55 28.11
N ILE A 209 -22.45 -4.45 27.33
CA ILE A 209 -22.11 -3.11 27.82
C ILE A 209 -23.18 -2.59 28.80
N LYS A 210 -24.47 -2.84 28.51
CA LYS A 210 -25.56 -2.52 29.46
C LYS A 210 -25.33 -3.25 30.78
N LEU A 211 -25.00 -4.54 30.74
CA LEU A 211 -24.69 -5.35 31.91
C LEU A 211 -23.48 -4.80 32.68
N ALA A 212 -22.42 -4.38 31.99
CA ALA A 212 -21.24 -3.78 32.62
C ALA A 212 -21.59 -2.50 33.37
N ARG A 213 -22.50 -1.65 32.85
CA ARG A 213 -23.03 -0.45 33.53
C ARG A 213 -23.82 -0.80 34.77
N VAL A 214 -24.71 -1.80 34.70
CA VAL A 214 -25.50 -2.26 35.87
C VAL A 214 -24.59 -2.81 36.98
N LYS A 215 -23.44 -3.42 36.61
CA LYS A 215 -22.41 -3.87 37.57
C LYS A 215 -21.61 -2.73 38.19
N GLY A 216 -21.85 -1.48 37.83
CA GLY A 216 -21.17 -0.30 38.37
C GLY A 216 -19.79 0.01 37.82
N LEU A 217 -19.40 -0.56 36.67
CA LEU A 217 -18.14 -0.21 36.05
C LEU A 217 -18.13 1.25 35.57
N SER A 218 -16.99 1.93 35.72
CA SER A 218 -16.85 3.31 35.26
C SER A 218 -16.89 3.41 33.73
N SER A 219 -17.31 4.56 33.20
CA SER A 219 -17.36 4.79 31.75
C SER A 219 -15.97 4.61 31.07
N SER A 220 -14.89 5.01 31.73
CA SER A 220 -13.53 4.81 31.24
C SER A 220 -13.16 3.32 31.17
N GLU A 221 -13.51 2.57 32.21
CA GLU A 221 -13.23 1.14 32.24
C GLU A 221 -14.01 0.37 31.17
N ILE A 222 -15.29 0.71 30.98
CA ILE A 222 -16.12 0.18 29.90
C ILE A 222 -15.46 0.51 28.53
N MET A 223 -15.05 1.77 28.31
CA MET A 223 -14.47 2.23 27.05
C MET A 223 -13.20 1.47 26.69
N PHE A 224 -12.24 1.37 27.61
CA PHE A 224 -10.94 0.78 27.30
C PHE A 224 -10.90 -0.76 27.41
N LYS A 225 -11.53 -1.35 28.43
CA LYS A 225 -11.48 -2.80 28.64
C LYS A 225 -12.46 -3.59 27.78
N HIS A 226 -13.62 -3.01 27.47
CA HIS A 226 -14.69 -3.73 26.79
C HIS A 226 -14.91 -3.23 25.36
N VAL A 227 -15.14 -1.92 25.16
CA VAL A 227 -15.48 -1.37 23.85
C VAL A 227 -14.28 -1.37 22.92
N LEU A 228 -13.19 -0.72 23.30
CA LEU A 228 -11.99 -0.60 22.44
C LEU A 228 -11.42 -1.98 22.08
N ARG A 229 -11.30 -2.87 23.05
CA ARG A 229 -10.75 -4.21 22.82
C ARG A 229 -11.51 -4.97 21.74
N ASN A 230 -12.83 -4.94 21.78
CA ASN A 230 -13.67 -5.65 20.80
C ASN A 230 -13.74 -4.91 19.46
N ALA A 231 -13.82 -3.58 19.49
CA ALA A 231 -13.81 -2.75 18.30
C ALA A 231 -12.51 -2.84 17.49
N MET A 232 -11.38 -3.15 18.15
CA MET A 232 -10.09 -3.31 17.45
C MET A 232 -9.97 -4.63 16.67
N VAL A 233 -10.80 -5.64 16.95
CA VAL A 233 -10.73 -6.95 16.24
C VAL A 233 -10.83 -6.78 14.72
N PRO A 234 -11.87 -6.15 14.15
CA PRO A 234 -11.92 -5.91 12.70
C PRO A 234 -10.84 -4.94 12.20
N MET A 235 -10.37 -4.01 13.04
CA MET A 235 -9.30 -3.07 12.68
C MET A 235 -7.96 -3.78 12.46
N VAL A 236 -7.65 -4.78 13.26
CA VAL A 236 -6.40 -5.54 13.17
C VAL A 236 -6.24 -6.22 11.81
N GLN A 237 -7.33 -6.66 11.19
CA GLN A 237 -7.28 -7.23 9.84
C GLN A 237 -6.85 -6.20 8.78
N TYR A 238 -7.27 -4.95 8.94
CA TYR A 238 -6.99 -3.86 7.99
C TYR A 238 -5.58 -3.26 8.14
N ILE A 239 -5.04 -3.21 9.36
CA ILE A 239 -3.77 -2.54 9.69
C ILE A 239 -2.58 -3.03 8.83
N PRO A 240 -2.29 -4.35 8.71
CA PRO A 240 -1.13 -4.80 7.94
C PRO A 240 -1.20 -4.41 6.46
N GLN A 241 -2.37 -4.51 5.85
CA GLN A 241 -2.57 -4.11 4.46
C GLN A 241 -2.33 -2.61 4.28
N SER A 242 -2.88 -1.79 5.15
CA SER A 242 -2.70 -0.34 5.12
C SER A 242 -1.22 0.05 5.26
N ILE A 243 -0.49 -0.58 6.18
CA ILE A 243 0.94 -0.34 6.38
C ILE A 243 1.74 -0.73 5.13
N LEU A 244 1.55 -1.95 4.62
CA LEU A 244 2.33 -2.44 3.47
C LEU A 244 2.07 -1.63 2.20
N LEU A 245 0.83 -1.22 1.95
CA LEU A 245 0.52 -0.35 0.81
C LEU A 245 1.14 1.05 0.98
N THR A 246 1.13 1.60 2.19
CA THR A 246 1.77 2.90 2.48
C THR A 246 3.29 2.82 2.31
N VAL A 247 3.91 1.72 2.74
CA VAL A 247 5.34 1.44 2.59
C VAL A 247 5.73 1.25 1.12
N GLY A 248 4.82 0.72 0.31
CA GLY A 248 5.00 0.60 -1.15
C GLY A 248 5.20 1.94 -1.86
N GLY A 249 4.87 3.04 -1.20
CA GLY A 249 5.01 4.39 -1.74
C GLY A 249 3.70 4.97 -2.29
N SER A 250 3.69 6.28 -2.43
CA SER A 250 2.54 7.03 -2.95
C SER A 250 2.92 7.79 -4.21
N LEU A 251 2.30 7.43 -5.33
CA LEU A 251 2.55 8.07 -6.62
C LEU A 251 2.36 9.60 -6.55
N LEU A 252 1.22 10.05 -6.03
CA LEU A 252 0.87 11.46 -6.03
C LEU A 252 1.75 12.25 -5.07
N MET A 253 1.91 11.78 -3.83
CA MET A 253 2.70 12.48 -2.82
C MET A 253 4.18 12.55 -3.21
N GLU A 254 4.76 11.43 -3.66
CA GLU A 254 6.18 11.36 -4.03
C GLU A 254 6.49 12.22 -5.26
N ARG A 255 5.60 12.27 -6.24
CA ARG A 255 5.71 13.19 -7.39
C ARG A 255 5.59 14.64 -6.95
N PHE A 256 4.62 14.96 -6.09
CA PHE A 256 4.35 16.32 -5.66
C PHE A 256 5.54 16.95 -4.93
N PHE A 257 6.19 16.18 -4.04
CA PHE A 257 7.36 16.64 -3.28
C PHE A 257 8.72 16.27 -3.92
N SER A 258 8.73 15.75 -5.14
CA SER A 258 9.94 15.27 -5.83
C SER A 258 10.73 14.22 -5.02
N VAL A 259 10.05 13.36 -4.30
CA VAL A 259 10.65 12.24 -3.57
C VAL A 259 11.11 11.18 -4.56
N PRO A 260 12.40 10.76 -4.55
CA PRO A 260 12.91 9.77 -5.49
C PRO A 260 12.53 8.33 -5.08
N GLY A 261 11.22 8.06 -4.92
CA GLY A 261 10.66 6.81 -4.43
C GLY A 261 10.10 5.90 -5.51
N MET A 262 9.23 4.98 -5.07
CA MET A 262 8.63 3.92 -5.91
C MET A 262 7.55 4.45 -6.86
N GLY A 263 6.76 5.44 -6.43
CA GLY A 263 5.69 6.02 -7.24
C GLY A 263 6.22 6.67 -8.53
N PRO A 264 7.16 7.63 -8.46
CA PRO A 264 7.81 8.18 -9.65
C PRO A 264 8.48 7.11 -10.52
N LEU A 265 9.11 6.08 -9.90
CA LEU A 265 9.73 5.00 -10.66
C LEU A 265 8.72 4.27 -11.57
N LEU A 266 7.53 3.97 -11.06
CA LEU A 266 6.49 3.30 -11.85
C LEU A 266 6.07 4.14 -13.06
N THR A 267 5.75 5.42 -12.84
CA THR A 267 5.35 6.30 -13.94
C THR A 267 6.45 6.54 -14.96
N ASP A 268 7.70 6.71 -14.49
CA ASP A 268 8.85 6.88 -15.38
C ASP A 268 9.09 5.62 -16.21
N ALA A 269 8.95 4.44 -15.60
CA ALA A 269 9.11 3.16 -16.29
C ALA A 269 8.01 2.96 -17.35
N ILE A 270 6.77 3.33 -17.07
CA ILE A 270 5.67 3.27 -18.05
C ILE A 270 5.93 4.26 -19.19
N GLN A 271 6.25 5.53 -18.89
CA GLN A 271 6.47 6.55 -19.92
C GLN A 271 7.68 6.27 -20.81
N ARG A 272 8.70 5.62 -20.25
CA ARG A 272 9.90 5.22 -20.99
C ARG A 272 9.82 3.81 -21.57
N TYR A 273 8.72 3.11 -21.38
CA TYR A 273 8.52 1.73 -21.85
C TYR A 273 9.58 0.74 -21.34
N ASP A 274 10.00 0.88 -20.06
CA ASP A 274 10.91 -0.08 -19.43
C ASP A 274 10.11 -1.27 -18.89
N LEU A 275 9.81 -2.22 -19.78
CA LEU A 275 8.86 -3.30 -19.52
C LEU A 275 9.26 -4.17 -18.31
N ASN A 276 10.56 -4.48 -18.16
CA ASN A 276 11.03 -5.30 -17.04
C ASN A 276 10.79 -4.60 -15.70
N VAL A 277 11.03 -3.28 -15.63
CA VAL A 277 10.77 -2.50 -14.42
C VAL A 277 9.27 -2.39 -14.14
N VAL A 278 8.44 -2.13 -15.17
CA VAL A 278 6.97 -2.06 -15.02
C VAL A 278 6.42 -3.38 -14.53
N GLN A 279 6.75 -4.49 -15.19
CA GLN A 279 6.28 -5.82 -14.83
C GLN A 279 6.64 -6.20 -13.39
N THR A 280 7.89 -5.96 -13.01
CA THR A 280 8.37 -6.25 -11.65
C THR A 280 7.68 -5.39 -10.61
N LEU A 281 7.48 -4.09 -10.87
CA LEU A 281 6.78 -3.20 -9.95
C LEU A 281 5.32 -3.61 -9.74
N VAL A 282 4.60 -3.98 -10.80
CA VAL A 282 3.20 -4.44 -10.68
C VAL A 282 3.11 -5.71 -9.84
N ILE A 283 4.00 -6.69 -10.08
CA ILE A 283 4.06 -7.90 -9.28
C ILE A 283 4.42 -7.59 -7.83
N PHE A 284 5.39 -6.70 -7.60
CA PHE A 284 5.80 -6.27 -6.26
C PHE A 284 4.64 -5.64 -5.47
N TYR A 285 3.88 -4.72 -6.09
CA TYR A 285 2.70 -4.13 -5.45
C TYR A 285 1.61 -5.16 -5.18
N ALA A 286 1.41 -6.12 -6.08
CA ALA A 286 0.46 -7.20 -5.88
C ALA A 286 0.88 -8.07 -4.67
N VAL A 287 2.17 -8.42 -4.57
CA VAL A 287 2.71 -9.18 -3.43
C VAL A 287 2.52 -8.40 -2.13
N LEU A 288 2.83 -7.11 -2.09
CA LEU A 288 2.61 -6.29 -0.89
C LEU A 288 1.13 -6.25 -0.48
N GLY A 289 0.23 -6.04 -1.43
CA GLY A 289 -1.22 -6.01 -1.15
C GLY A 289 -1.74 -7.35 -0.61
N ILE A 290 -1.38 -8.44 -1.27
CA ILE A 290 -1.81 -9.80 -0.88
C ILE A 290 -1.18 -10.23 0.45
N ALA A 291 0.12 -9.95 0.66
CA ALA A 291 0.79 -10.19 1.92
C ALA A 291 0.12 -9.43 3.08
N GLY A 292 -0.29 -8.17 2.83
CA GLY A 292 -1.02 -7.38 3.81
C GLY A 292 -2.35 -8.00 4.22
N VAL A 293 -3.14 -8.46 3.27
CA VAL A 293 -4.40 -9.19 3.53
C VAL A 293 -4.13 -10.48 4.29
N PHE A 294 -3.16 -11.26 3.84
CA PHE A 294 -2.79 -12.53 4.51
C PHE A 294 -2.34 -12.31 5.97
N LEU A 295 -1.49 -11.33 6.21
CA LEU A 295 -1.05 -10.97 7.56
C LEU A 295 -2.23 -10.48 8.42
N GLY A 296 -3.15 -9.71 7.83
CA GLY A 296 -4.37 -9.28 8.50
C GLY A 296 -5.25 -10.45 8.94
N ASP A 297 -5.46 -11.44 8.05
CA ASP A 297 -6.21 -12.65 8.36
C ASP A 297 -5.54 -13.47 9.48
N VAL A 298 -4.22 -13.60 9.46
CA VAL A 298 -3.46 -14.32 10.50
C VAL A 298 -3.54 -13.58 11.84
N LEU A 299 -3.36 -12.26 11.86
CA LEU A 299 -3.46 -11.46 13.09
C LEU A 299 -4.86 -11.49 13.70
N MET A 300 -5.89 -11.43 12.86
CA MET A 300 -7.28 -11.56 13.31
C MET A 300 -7.52 -12.88 14.03
N MET A 301 -7.00 -13.99 13.50
CA MET A 301 -7.11 -15.32 14.15
C MET A 301 -6.37 -15.40 15.50
N VAL A 302 -5.24 -14.70 15.61
CA VAL A 302 -4.44 -14.69 16.85
C VAL A 302 -5.17 -13.90 17.93
N ILE A 303 -5.82 -12.80 17.57
CA ILE A 303 -6.51 -11.90 18.53
C ILE A 303 -7.86 -12.44 18.93
N ASP A 304 -8.62 -13.00 17.99
CA ASP A 304 -9.91 -13.65 18.28
C ASP A 304 -9.96 -15.10 17.76
N PRO A 305 -9.51 -16.06 18.55
CA PRO A 305 -9.53 -17.48 18.17
C PRO A 305 -10.97 -18.08 18.07
N ARG A 306 -12.00 -17.33 18.44
CA ARG A 306 -13.40 -17.75 18.34
C ARG A 306 -13.96 -17.61 16.94
N ILE A 307 -13.30 -16.81 16.10
CA ILE A 307 -13.64 -16.70 14.68
C ILE A 307 -13.20 -18.00 13.98
N THR A 308 -14.06 -19.02 14.05
CA THR A 308 -13.92 -20.22 13.20
C THR A 308 -14.33 -19.79 11.80
N LEU A 309 -13.33 -19.53 10.97
CA LEU A 309 -13.46 -19.10 9.57
C LEU A 309 -13.93 -20.24 8.66
N THR A 310 -14.80 -21.10 9.16
CA THR A 310 -15.55 -22.06 8.37
C THR A 310 -16.78 -21.35 7.83
N GLY A 311 -16.86 -21.19 6.51
CA GLY A 311 -17.88 -20.42 5.78
C GLY A 311 -19.34 -20.86 5.92
N LYS A 312 -19.77 -21.31 7.11
CA LYS A 312 -21.13 -21.65 7.46
C LYS A 312 -21.80 -20.69 8.45
N GLU A 313 -21.07 -19.72 9.03
CA GLU A 313 -21.62 -18.79 10.04
C GLU A 313 -21.59 -17.30 9.65
N ALA A 314 -21.15 -16.95 8.44
CA ALA A 314 -21.28 -15.59 7.92
C ALA A 314 -22.69 -15.23 7.41
N ALA A 315 -23.68 -16.12 7.64
CA ALA A 315 -25.07 -15.97 7.20
C ALA A 315 -26.08 -16.01 8.37
N ARG A 316 -25.70 -15.53 9.55
CA ARG A 316 -26.67 -15.26 10.63
C ARG A 316 -26.46 -13.90 11.25
#